data_8570a457a82ed8d9f5976728c7a6b573
#
_entry.id   8570a457a82ed8d9f5976728c7a6b573
#
_cell.length_a   1.000
_cell.length_b   1.000
_cell.length_c   1.000
_cell.angle_alpha   90.00
_cell.angle_beta   90.00
_cell.angle_gamma   90.00
#
_symmetry.space_group_name_H-M   'P 1'
#
loop_
_entity.id
_entity.type
_entity.pdbx_description
1 polymer ?
#
loop_
_entity_poly.entity_id
_entity_poly.type
_entity_poly.pdbx_seq_one_letter_code
_entity_poly.pdbx_strand_id
1 'polypeptide(L)'
;QPALIYDSAMNGTVERISYSELRDRVALCAGALAAENVVKGDRVIIYMPMIPEAVIAMLACARLGAVHSVVFGGFAARELAVRIDDATPKIIISASCGLEPGRVIEYKPLLDEALHTARHKPARCLVVQRPECPVALIPGLDIDWQESLAKASPHGCVPVAATDPLYILYTSGTTGVPKGVVRDNGGHAVALKWTMGAVYDVEPGDVYWAASDIGWVVGHSYIVYGPLLNGNTTILYEGKPVGTPDAGAFWRVISQHKVSCMFTAPTALTKTSFPPFFRS
;
A
#
# COMPACT_ATOMS: atom_id res chain seq x y z
N GLN A 1 12.17 16.05 7.64
CA GLN A 1 12.19 15.54 6.28
C GLN A 1 10.92 14.72 6.02
N PRO A 2 10.23 14.88 4.88
CA PRO A 2 9.13 14.01 4.48
C PRO A 2 9.62 12.57 4.25
N ALA A 3 8.84 11.61 4.73
CA ALA A 3 9.00 10.20 4.41
C ALA A 3 8.12 9.84 3.21
N LEU A 4 6.88 10.33 3.22
CA LEU A 4 5.87 10.02 2.23
C LEU A 4 5.21 11.32 1.73
N ILE A 5 5.11 11.45 0.42
CA ILE A 5 4.25 12.44 -0.24
C ILE A 5 3.09 11.68 -0.87
N TYR A 6 1.89 11.90 -0.37
CA TYR A 6 0.67 11.46 -1.04
C TYR A 6 0.22 12.56 -2.01
N ASP A 7 0.03 12.18 -3.26
CA ASP A 7 -0.43 13.08 -4.32
C ASP A 7 -1.60 12.40 -5.06
N SER A 8 -2.81 12.89 -4.81
CA SER A 8 -4.02 12.38 -5.44
C SER A 8 -4.48 13.30 -6.56
N ALA A 9 -4.31 12.84 -7.78
CA ALA A 9 -4.92 13.50 -8.94
C ALA A 9 -6.44 13.28 -9.00
N MET A 10 -6.99 12.43 -8.15
CA MET A 10 -8.41 12.09 -8.15
C MET A 10 -9.24 13.11 -7.38
N ASN A 11 -8.74 13.59 -6.24
CA ASN A 11 -9.43 14.57 -5.40
C ASN A 11 -8.62 15.86 -5.16
N GLY A 12 -7.45 15.99 -5.79
CA GLY A 12 -6.59 17.17 -5.69
C GLY A 12 -5.82 17.30 -4.36
N THR A 13 -5.79 16.26 -3.54
CA THR A 13 -5.11 16.28 -2.24
C THR A 13 -3.61 16.05 -2.42
N VAL A 14 -2.80 16.89 -1.75
CA VAL A 14 -1.37 16.64 -1.57
C VAL A 14 -1.07 16.69 -0.08
N GLU A 15 -0.60 15.57 0.47
CA GLU A 15 -0.20 15.46 1.88
C GLU A 15 1.28 15.09 1.97
N ARG A 16 1.99 15.71 2.93
CA ARG A 16 3.41 15.42 3.22
C ARG A 16 3.52 14.89 4.64
N ILE A 17 3.92 13.65 4.78
CA ILE A 17 4.05 12.95 6.06
C ILE A 17 5.53 12.82 6.38
N SER A 18 5.99 13.39 7.48
CA SER A 18 7.36 13.25 7.95
C SER A 18 7.65 11.84 8.46
N TYR A 19 8.95 11.48 8.60
CA TYR A 19 9.35 10.20 9.20
C TYR A 19 8.83 10.02 10.63
N SER A 20 8.80 11.10 11.42
CA SER A 20 8.26 11.07 12.79
C SER A 20 6.75 10.82 12.78
N GLU A 21 6.00 11.54 11.96
CA GLU A 21 4.56 11.35 11.83
C GLU A 21 4.21 9.96 11.29
N LEU A 22 4.93 9.47 10.27
CA LEU A 22 4.73 8.12 9.74
C LEU A 22 4.98 7.07 10.82
N ARG A 23 6.08 7.19 11.56
CA ARG A 23 6.41 6.30 12.70
C ARG A 23 5.28 6.27 13.73
N ASP A 24 4.75 7.43 14.09
CA ASP A 24 3.74 7.55 15.14
C ASP A 24 2.37 7.02 14.66
N ARG A 25 1.97 7.32 13.41
CA ARG A 25 0.77 6.74 12.78
C ARG A 25 0.88 5.21 12.64
N VAL A 26 2.05 4.70 12.27
CA VAL A 26 2.33 3.25 12.18
C VAL A 26 2.27 2.59 13.56
N ALA A 27 2.84 3.22 14.58
CA ALA A 27 2.80 2.69 15.95
C ALA A 27 1.36 2.62 16.49
N LEU A 28 0.55 3.62 16.18
CA LEU A 28 -0.86 3.66 16.58
C LEU A 28 -1.69 2.61 15.83
N CYS A 29 -1.50 2.47 14.52
CA CYS A 29 -2.14 1.42 13.73
C CYS A 29 -1.75 0.01 14.20
N ALA A 30 -0.46 -0.20 14.54
CA ALA A 30 -0.01 -1.46 15.12
C ALA A 30 -0.71 -1.74 16.47
N GLY A 31 -0.93 -0.71 17.28
CA GLY A 31 -1.71 -0.82 18.52
C GLY A 31 -3.17 -1.21 18.27
N ALA A 32 -3.80 -0.62 17.25
CA ALA A 32 -5.16 -0.99 16.85
C ALA A 32 -5.26 -2.46 16.40
N LEU A 33 -4.30 -2.92 15.59
CA LEU A 33 -4.25 -4.33 15.17
C LEU A 33 -3.98 -5.27 16.35
N ALA A 34 -3.10 -4.89 17.29
CA ALA A 34 -2.81 -5.68 18.47
C ALA A 34 -4.04 -5.77 19.41
N ALA A 35 -4.86 -4.72 19.50
CA ALA A 35 -6.11 -4.74 20.25
C ALA A 35 -7.12 -5.76 19.68
N GLU A 36 -7.05 -6.02 18.37
CA GLU A 36 -7.79 -7.09 17.70
C GLU A 36 -7.04 -8.44 17.69
N ASN A 37 -6.08 -8.60 18.60
CA ASN A 37 -5.28 -9.80 18.82
C ASN A 37 -4.41 -10.22 17.62
N VAL A 38 -4.01 -9.30 16.75
CA VAL A 38 -2.99 -9.59 15.73
C VAL A 38 -1.64 -9.72 16.38
N VAL A 39 -0.97 -10.84 16.18
CA VAL A 39 0.35 -11.14 16.74
C VAL A 39 1.34 -11.54 15.64
N LYS A 40 2.60 -11.68 16.02
CA LYS A 40 3.68 -12.14 15.14
C LYS A 40 3.28 -13.44 14.40
N GLY A 41 3.44 -13.44 13.08
CA GLY A 41 3.12 -14.58 12.19
C GLY A 41 1.67 -14.64 11.73
N ASP A 42 0.76 -13.85 12.28
CA ASP A 42 -0.59 -13.73 11.76
C ASP A 42 -0.59 -13.09 10.36
N ARG A 43 -1.50 -13.52 9.48
CA ARG A 43 -1.67 -12.90 8.14
C ARG A 43 -2.72 -11.81 8.21
N VAL A 44 -2.43 -10.72 7.51
CA VAL A 44 -3.32 -9.57 7.34
C VAL A 44 -3.44 -9.27 5.85
N ILE A 45 -4.64 -9.31 5.29
CA ILE A 45 -4.89 -8.83 3.93
C ILE A 45 -5.13 -7.32 3.96
N ILE A 46 -4.51 -6.62 3.01
CA ILE A 46 -4.71 -5.19 2.78
C ILE A 46 -5.31 -5.03 1.38
N TYR A 47 -6.60 -4.69 1.32
CA TYR A 47 -7.35 -4.46 0.08
C TYR A 47 -7.78 -3.00 0.04
N MET A 48 -6.86 -2.15 -0.42
CA MET A 48 -6.99 -0.69 -0.34
C MET A 48 -6.51 -0.01 -1.63
N PRO A 49 -7.03 1.19 -1.93
CA PRO A 49 -6.46 2.04 -2.97
C PRO A 49 -5.10 2.62 -2.56
N MET A 50 -4.49 3.41 -3.45
CA MET A 50 -3.20 4.09 -3.24
C MET A 50 -3.33 5.28 -2.29
N ILE A 51 -3.63 5.02 -1.01
CA ILE A 51 -3.78 6.02 0.06
C ILE A 51 -2.76 5.78 1.19
N PRO A 52 -2.43 6.81 1.98
CA PRO A 52 -1.44 6.70 3.07
C PRO A 52 -1.72 5.57 4.06
N GLU A 53 -2.99 5.31 4.35
CA GLU A 53 -3.43 4.26 5.26
C GLU A 53 -2.97 2.86 4.82
N ALA A 54 -2.86 2.62 3.51
CA ALA A 54 -2.36 1.35 2.99
C ALA A 54 -0.87 1.15 3.32
N VAL A 55 -0.06 2.20 3.17
CA VAL A 55 1.37 2.18 3.56
C VAL A 55 1.52 2.03 5.07
N ILE A 56 0.71 2.76 5.84
CA ILE A 56 0.67 2.67 7.31
C ILE A 56 0.32 1.24 7.75
N ALA A 57 -0.68 0.61 7.12
CA ALA A 57 -1.08 -0.77 7.42
C ALA A 57 0.03 -1.79 7.11
N MET A 58 0.73 -1.65 5.96
CA MET A 58 1.88 -2.50 5.62
C MET A 58 2.97 -2.42 6.69
N LEU A 59 3.35 -1.20 7.07
CA LEU A 59 4.40 -0.95 8.07
C LEU A 59 3.95 -1.34 9.49
N ALA A 60 2.66 -1.21 9.82
CA ALA A 60 2.12 -1.66 11.11
C ALA A 60 2.17 -3.19 11.24
N CYS A 61 1.86 -3.93 10.18
CA CYS A 61 2.05 -5.38 10.14
C CYS A 61 3.53 -5.75 10.35
N ALA A 62 4.44 -5.11 9.62
CA ALA A 62 5.88 -5.32 9.78
C ALA A 62 6.33 -5.02 11.22
N ARG A 63 5.81 -3.96 11.85
CA ARG A 63 6.11 -3.57 13.24
C ARG A 63 5.68 -4.62 14.26
N LEU A 64 4.57 -5.34 14.00
CA LEU A 64 4.08 -6.44 14.84
C LEU A 64 4.74 -7.80 14.52
N GLY A 65 5.51 -7.89 13.43
CA GLY A 65 5.97 -9.17 12.89
C GLY A 65 4.84 -9.99 12.27
N ALA A 66 3.71 -9.37 11.97
CA ALA A 66 2.62 -9.96 11.19
C ALA A 66 2.94 -9.95 9.69
N VAL A 67 2.38 -10.90 8.96
CA VAL A 67 2.65 -11.10 7.53
C VAL A 67 1.53 -10.45 6.73
N HIS A 68 1.82 -9.34 6.05
CA HIS A 68 0.79 -8.69 5.22
C HIS A 68 0.72 -9.29 3.80
N SER A 69 -0.46 -9.18 3.20
CA SER A 69 -0.66 -9.45 1.78
C SER A 69 -1.50 -8.33 1.17
N VAL A 70 -0.87 -7.50 0.35
CA VAL A 70 -1.59 -6.43 -0.35
C VAL A 70 -2.23 -6.99 -1.61
N VAL A 71 -3.53 -6.78 -1.73
CA VAL A 71 -4.32 -7.18 -2.90
C VAL A 71 -4.60 -5.93 -3.74
N PHE A 72 -4.25 -6.01 -5.02
CA PHE A 72 -4.49 -4.91 -5.96
C PHE A 72 -5.99 -4.53 -6.00
N GLY A 73 -6.28 -3.24 -5.82
CA GLY A 73 -7.64 -2.73 -5.69
C GLY A 73 -8.50 -2.83 -6.96
N GLY A 74 -7.89 -3.15 -8.09
CA GLY A 74 -8.60 -3.44 -9.35
C GLY A 74 -9.10 -4.89 -9.47
N PHE A 75 -8.84 -5.76 -8.47
CA PHE A 75 -9.30 -7.14 -8.51
C PHE A 75 -10.78 -7.27 -8.11
N ALA A 76 -11.49 -8.15 -8.83
CA ALA A 76 -12.86 -8.52 -8.52
C ALA A 76 -12.96 -9.32 -7.22
N ALA A 77 -14.16 -9.39 -6.64
CA ALA A 77 -14.45 -10.10 -5.39
C ALA A 77 -13.96 -11.55 -5.39
N ARG A 78 -14.13 -12.28 -6.51
CA ARG A 78 -13.65 -13.66 -6.65
C ARG A 78 -12.14 -13.79 -6.47
N GLU A 79 -11.37 -12.86 -7.01
CA GLU A 79 -9.91 -12.84 -6.91
C GLU A 79 -9.44 -12.56 -5.47
N LEU A 80 -10.17 -11.70 -4.76
CA LEU A 80 -9.97 -11.47 -3.35
C LEU A 80 -10.32 -12.71 -2.51
N ALA A 81 -11.44 -13.37 -2.80
CA ALA A 81 -11.88 -14.58 -2.09
C ALA A 81 -10.84 -15.72 -2.15
N VAL A 82 -10.24 -15.95 -3.31
CA VAL A 82 -9.18 -16.96 -3.48
C VAL A 82 -7.98 -16.65 -2.57
N ARG A 83 -7.59 -15.39 -2.45
CA ARG A 83 -6.48 -14.97 -1.59
C ARG A 83 -6.83 -15.03 -0.11
N ILE A 84 -8.08 -14.77 0.24
CA ILE A 84 -8.60 -14.97 1.61
C ILE A 84 -8.50 -16.43 2.01
N ASP A 85 -8.90 -17.32 1.12
CA ASP A 85 -8.88 -18.77 1.38
C ASP A 85 -7.46 -19.34 1.51
N ASP A 86 -6.51 -18.82 0.71
CA ASP A 86 -5.13 -19.29 0.73
C ASP A 86 -4.34 -18.68 1.91
N ALA A 87 -4.40 -17.36 2.09
CA ALA A 87 -3.66 -16.68 3.16
C ALA A 87 -4.27 -16.90 4.55
N THR A 88 -5.55 -17.25 4.63
CA THR A 88 -6.30 -17.39 5.91
C THR A 88 -6.05 -16.23 6.87
N PRO A 89 -6.35 -14.96 6.46
CA PRO A 89 -6.02 -13.80 7.23
C PRO A 89 -6.83 -13.73 8.52
N LYS A 90 -6.20 -13.24 9.59
CA LYS A 90 -6.88 -12.96 10.84
C LYS A 90 -7.76 -11.72 10.72
N ILE A 91 -7.26 -10.70 10.03
CA ILE A 91 -7.94 -9.42 9.77
C ILE A 91 -7.77 -9.07 8.30
N ILE A 92 -8.77 -8.37 7.76
CA ILE A 92 -8.67 -7.66 6.48
C ILE A 92 -8.76 -6.16 6.75
N ILE A 93 -7.85 -5.40 6.13
CA ILE A 93 -7.89 -3.94 6.15
C ILE A 93 -8.33 -3.47 4.76
N SER A 94 -9.38 -2.63 4.71
CA SER A 94 -9.95 -2.14 3.47
C SER A 94 -10.32 -0.67 3.57
N ALA A 95 -10.76 -0.10 2.45
CA ALA A 95 -11.37 1.23 2.40
C ALA A 95 -12.82 1.12 1.92
N SER A 96 -13.62 2.14 2.19
CA SER A 96 -14.99 2.21 1.67
C SER A 96 -15.00 2.27 0.15
N CYS A 97 -14.08 3.03 -0.44
CA CYS A 97 -13.96 3.17 -1.89
C CYS A 97 -12.54 3.49 -2.36
N GLY A 98 -12.30 3.29 -3.66
CA GLY A 98 -11.19 3.84 -4.42
C GLY A 98 -11.69 4.84 -5.45
N LEU A 99 -10.79 5.70 -5.95
CA LEU A 99 -11.11 6.69 -6.96
C LEU A 99 -10.40 6.36 -8.28
N GLU A 100 -11.14 6.38 -9.36
CA GLU A 100 -10.64 6.32 -10.74
C GLU A 100 -11.15 7.50 -11.55
N PRO A 101 -10.54 7.84 -12.68
CA PRO A 101 -11.03 8.92 -13.52
C PRO A 101 -12.51 8.77 -13.88
N GLY A 102 -13.32 9.74 -13.40
CA GLY A 102 -14.76 9.79 -13.68
C GLY A 102 -15.63 8.77 -12.92
N ARG A 103 -15.07 7.99 -11.99
CA ARG A 103 -15.88 7.04 -11.20
C ARG A 103 -15.31 6.75 -9.82
N VAL A 104 -16.22 6.41 -8.91
CA VAL A 104 -15.90 5.82 -7.60
C VAL A 104 -16.01 4.31 -7.70
N ILE A 105 -15.02 3.60 -7.18
CA ILE A 105 -15.03 2.14 -7.06
C ILE A 105 -15.38 1.78 -5.63
N GLU A 106 -16.53 1.18 -5.43
CA GLU A 106 -16.99 0.77 -4.09
C GLU A 106 -16.25 -0.52 -3.65
N TYR A 107 -15.30 -0.38 -2.72
CA TYR A 107 -14.51 -1.52 -2.24
C TYR A 107 -15.27 -2.36 -1.22
N LYS A 108 -16.11 -1.74 -0.40
CA LYS A 108 -16.84 -2.47 0.66
C LYS A 108 -17.79 -3.54 0.08
N PRO A 109 -18.61 -3.26 -0.95
CA PRO A 109 -19.43 -4.30 -1.59
C PRO A 109 -18.60 -5.44 -2.19
N LEU A 110 -17.44 -5.14 -2.79
CA LEU A 110 -16.53 -6.16 -3.33
C LEU A 110 -15.94 -7.03 -2.21
N LEU A 111 -15.57 -6.42 -1.08
CA LEU A 111 -15.11 -7.13 0.11
C LEU A 111 -16.19 -8.04 0.66
N ASP A 112 -17.44 -7.56 0.79
CA ASP A 112 -18.55 -8.32 1.32
C ASP A 112 -18.88 -9.53 0.43
N GLU A 113 -18.87 -9.35 -0.88
CA GLU A 113 -19.06 -10.44 -1.86
C GLU A 113 -17.89 -11.45 -1.76
N ALA A 114 -16.66 -10.98 -1.61
CA ALA A 114 -15.51 -11.87 -1.42
C ALA A 114 -15.62 -12.67 -0.12
N LEU A 115 -16.02 -12.02 0.97
CA LEU A 115 -16.25 -12.68 2.26
C LEU A 115 -17.42 -13.67 2.21
N HIS A 116 -18.46 -13.37 1.43
CA HIS A 116 -19.56 -14.33 1.23
C HIS A 116 -19.06 -15.60 0.51
N THR A 117 -18.24 -15.42 -0.51
CA THR A 117 -17.72 -16.51 -1.38
C THR A 117 -16.60 -17.32 -0.72
N ALA A 118 -15.69 -16.67 0.01
CA ALA A 118 -14.56 -17.32 0.65
C ALA A 118 -15.00 -18.31 1.74
N ARG A 119 -14.28 -19.43 1.88
CA ARG A 119 -14.49 -20.42 2.95
C ARG A 119 -13.95 -19.91 4.29
N HIS A 120 -12.77 -19.31 4.24
CA HIS A 120 -12.19 -18.70 5.43
C HIS A 120 -12.88 -17.36 5.76
N LYS A 121 -13.15 -17.14 7.05
CA LYS A 121 -13.74 -15.90 7.56
C LYS A 121 -12.76 -15.22 8.50
N PRO A 122 -12.31 -13.98 8.21
CA PRO A 122 -11.48 -13.22 9.13
C PRO A 122 -12.27 -12.87 10.39
N ALA A 123 -11.56 -12.62 11.49
CA ALA A 123 -12.20 -12.22 12.74
C ALA A 123 -12.84 -10.83 12.64
N ARG A 124 -12.19 -9.91 11.92
CA ARG A 124 -12.63 -8.51 11.73
C ARG A 124 -12.20 -7.98 10.37
N CYS A 125 -12.89 -6.92 9.94
CA CYS A 125 -12.49 -6.05 8.84
C CYS A 125 -12.32 -4.62 9.37
N LEU A 126 -11.13 -4.04 9.19
CA LEU A 126 -10.85 -2.64 9.54
C LEU A 126 -11.05 -1.79 8.30
N VAL A 127 -12.00 -0.83 8.34
CA VAL A 127 -12.44 -0.09 7.15
C VAL A 127 -12.14 1.40 7.28
N VAL A 128 -11.36 1.93 6.35
CA VAL A 128 -11.15 3.36 6.18
C VAL A 128 -12.35 3.96 5.47
N GLN A 129 -13.08 4.85 6.14
CA GLN A 129 -14.18 5.61 5.54
C GLN A 129 -13.62 6.77 4.72
N ARG A 130 -13.91 6.76 3.42
CA ARG A 130 -13.56 7.88 2.53
C ARG A 130 -14.77 8.78 2.34
N PRO A 131 -14.59 10.12 2.35
CA PRO A 131 -15.72 11.07 2.23
C PRO A 131 -16.45 10.96 0.89
N GLU A 132 -15.77 10.48 -0.15
CA GLU A 132 -16.35 10.32 -1.48
C GLU A 132 -17.43 9.21 -1.55
N CYS A 133 -17.36 8.20 -0.67
CA CYS A 133 -18.34 7.12 -0.59
C CYS A 133 -18.33 6.48 0.80
N PRO A 134 -18.95 7.10 1.82
CA PRO A 134 -19.11 6.47 3.12
C PRO A 134 -20.04 5.25 3.02
N VAL A 135 -19.74 4.20 3.79
CA VAL A 135 -20.49 2.94 3.76
C VAL A 135 -20.99 2.54 5.13
N ALA A 136 -22.08 1.77 5.17
CA ALA A 136 -22.54 1.14 6.40
C ALA A 136 -21.57 0.00 6.80
N LEU A 137 -21.22 -0.05 8.08
CA LEU A 137 -20.37 -1.10 8.64
C LEU A 137 -21.25 -2.23 9.21
N ILE A 138 -20.83 -3.47 9.00
CA ILE A 138 -21.54 -4.66 9.51
C ILE A 138 -21.18 -4.85 10.99
N PRO A 139 -22.14 -4.73 11.92
CA PRO A 139 -21.88 -4.91 13.34
C PRO A 139 -21.25 -6.29 13.65
N GLY A 140 -20.24 -6.31 14.48
CA GLY A 140 -19.55 -7.54 14.87
C GLY A 140 -18.49 -8.04 13.86
N LEU A 141 -18.45 -7.51 12.64
CA LEU A 141 -17.44 -7.83 11.63
C LEU A 141 -16.57 -6.61 11.31
N ASP A 142 -17.19 -5.49 10.95
CA ASP A 142 -16.47 -4.29 10.53
C ASP A 142 -16.15 -3.38 11.72
N ILE A 143 -15.00 -2.74 11.64
CA ILE A 143 -14.53 -1.73 12.59
C ILE A 143 -14.13 -0.50 11.78
N ASP A 144 -14.57 0.68 12.21
CA ASP A 144 -14.11 1.93 11.62
C ASP A 144 -12.63 2.17 11.95
N TRP A 145 -11.84 2.53 10.94
CA TRP A 145 -10.42 2.81 11.09
C TRP A 145 -10.14 3.93 12.08
N GLN A 146 -10.83 5.06 11.96
CA GLN A 146 -10.59 6.23 12.82
C GLN A 146 -10.99 5.95 14.27
N GLU A 147 -12.12 5.27 14.46
CA GLU A 147 -12.57 4.89 15.80
C GLU A 147 -11.60 3.88 16.46
N SER A 148 -11.07 2.94 15.68
CA SER A 148 -10.10 1.97 16.16
C SER A 148 -8.80 2.65 16.58
N LEU A 149 -8.28 3.54 15.76
CA LEU A 149 -7.09 4.32 16.07
C LEU A 149 -7.28 5.23 17.28
N ALA A 150 -8.45 5.87 17.41
CA ALA A 150 -8.75 6.75 18.56
C ALA A 150 -8.74 6.03 19.91
N LYS A 151 -9.00 4.72 19.90
CA LYS A 151 -9.02 3.87 21.12
C LYS A 151 -7.68 3.15 21.35
N ALA A 152 -6.79 3.14 20.36
CA ALA A 152 -5.54 2.42 20.42
C ALA A 152 -4.45 3.16 21.21
N SER A 153 -3.52 2.40 21.75
CA SER A 153 -2.25 2.92 22.27
C SER A 153 -1.11 2.51 21.31
N PRO A 154 -0.11 3.38 21.10
CA PRO A 154 1.02 3.03 20.24
C PRO A 154 1.72 1.74 20.65
N HIS A 155 1.94 0.82 19.73
CA HIS A 155 2.63 -0.44 19.98
C HIS A 155 4.12 -0.34 19.63
N GLY A 156 4.98 -1.00 20.44
CA GLY A 156 6.41 -1.13 20.16
C GLY A 156 6.72 -2.05 18.97
N CYS A 157 7.98 -2.08 18.53
CA CYS A 157 8.41 -3.06 17.53
C CYS A 157 8.57 -4.45 18.16
N VAL A 158 8.04 -5.46 17.48
CA VAL A 158 8.23 -6.87 17.84
C VAL A 158 9.49 -7.39 17.15
N PRO A 159 10.45 -7.97 17.88
CA PRO A 159 11.64 -8.56 17.28
C PRO A 159 11.30 -9.73 16.35
N VAL A 160 11.91 -9.74 15.17
CA VAL A 160 11.78 -10.80 14.17
C VAL A 160 13.15 -11.31 13.75
N ALA A 161 13.23 -12.58 13.36
CA ALA A 161 14.42 -13.14 12.73
C ALA A 161 14.51 -12.64 11.26
N ALA A 162 15.72 -12.61 10.72
CA ALA A 162 15.94 -12.24 9.32
C ALA A 162 15.14 -13.12 8.35
N THR A 163 14.94 -14.38 8.71
CA THR A 163 14.20 -15.38 7.93
C THR A 163 12.69 -15.40 8.18
N ASP A 164 12.19 -14.61 9.16
CA ASP A 164 10.74 -14.52 9.38
C ASP A 164 10.06 -13.87 8.18
N PRO A 165 8.85 -14.34 7.80
CA PRO A 165 8.09 -13.76 6.71
C PRO A 165 7.72 -12.31 6.97
N LEU A 166 7.83 -11.46 5.93
CA LEU A 166 7.38 -10.08 5.93
C LEU A 166 6.04 -9.93 5.22
N TYR A 167 5.95 -10.49 4.00
CA TYR A 167 4.72 -10.42 3.22
C TYR A 167 4.54 -11.61 2.29
N ILE A 168 3.29 -11.76 1.83
CA ILE A 168 2.91 -12.69 0.76
C ILE A 168 2.44 -11.87 -0.43
N LEU A 169 3.08 -12.06 -1.59
CA LEU A 169 2.67 -11.43 -2.85
C LEU A 169 2.14 -12.49 -3.80
N TYR A 170 0.89 -12.35 -4.23
CA TYR A 170 0.28 -13.26 -5.17
C TYR A 170 0.62 -12.88 -6.61
N THR A 171 1.14 -13.83 -7.36
CA THR A 171 1.40 -13.72 -8.79
C THR A 171 0.39 -14.55 -9.58
N SER A 172 0.14 -14.18 -10.84
CA SER A 172 -0.64 -15.01 -11.77
C SER A 172 0.12 -16.32 -12.00
N GLY A 173 -0.38 -17.40 -11.44
CA GLY A 173 0.21 -18.74 -11.66
C GLY A 173 0.01 -19.19 -13.12
N THR A 174 0.96 -19.94 -13.66
CA THR A 174 0.87 -20.58 -15.00
C THR A 174 -0.32 -21.54 -15.12
N THR A 175 -0.86 -21.97 -13.99
CA THR A 175 -2.01 -22.89 -13.91
C THR A 175 -3.34 -22.17 -13.68
N GLY A 176 -3.38 -20.84 -13.72
CA GLY A 176 -4.58 -20.04 -13.45
C GLY A 176 -4.91 -19.86 -11.96
N VAL A 177 -4.23 -20.57 -11.06
CA VAL A 177 -4.37 -20.39 -9.61
C VAL A 177 -3.27 -19.43 -9.14
N PRO A 178 -3.61 -18.34 -8.41
CA PRO A 178 -2.61 -17.42 -7.85
C PRO A 178 -1.61 -18.16 -6.95
N LYS A 179 -0.33 -17.85 -7.07
CA LYS A 179 0.74 -18.40 -6.23
C LYS A 179 1.25 -17.33 -5.30
N GLY A 180 1.22 -17.59 -3.98
CA GLY A 180 1.76 -16.71 -2.96
C GLY A 180 3.28 -16.83 -2.85
N VAL A 181 4.00 -15.77 -3.21
CA VAL A 181 5.45 -15.65 -3.00
C VAL A 181 5.69 -15.03 -1.64
N VAL A 182 6.34 -15.76 -0.75
CA VAL A 182 6.70 -15.28 0.58
C VAL A 182 8.05 -14.58 0.54
N ARG A 183 8.13 -13.37 1.09
CA ARG A 183 9.37 -12.61 1.28
C ARG A 183 9.73 -12.57 2.76
N ASP A 184 11.01 -12.78 3.05
CA ASP A 184 11.58 -12.65 4.38
C ASP A 184 11.91 -11.19 4.73
N ASN A 185 12.14 -10.91 6.01
CA ASN A 185 12.51 -9.58 6.49
C ASN A 185 13.93 -9.19 6.11
N GLY A 186 14.91 -10.04 6.44
CA GLY A 186 16.34 -9.68 6.36
C GLY A 186 16.88 -9.62 4.95
N GLY A 187 16.64 -10.67 4.16
CA GLY A 187 17.12 -10.72 2.78
C GLY A 187 16.51 -9.61 1.92
N HIS A 188 15.21 -9.35 2.12
CA HIS A 188 14.52 -8.26 1.44
C HIS A 188 15.09 -6.89 1.81
N ALA A 189 15.28 -6.62 3.12
CA ALA A 189 15.84 -5.34 3.58
C ALA A 189 17.25 -5.09 3.05
N VAL A 190 18.12 -6.09 3.07
CA VAL A 190 19.50 -5.98 2.56
C VAL A 190 19.50 -5.70 1.06
N ALA A 191 18.70 -6.47 0.28
CA ALA A 191 18.63 -6.29 -1.16
C ALA A 191 18.11 -4.88 -1.52
N LEU A 192 17.08 -4.41 -0.85
CA LEU A 192 16.52 -3.08 -1.13
C LEU A 192 17.47 -1.96 -0.72
N LYS A 193 18.09 -2.04 0.45
CA LYS A 193 19.06 -1.02 0.87
C LYS A 193 20.23 -0.93 -0.12
N TRP A 194 20.71 -2.08 -0.61
CA TRP A 194 21.77 -2.11 -1.60
C TRP A 194 21.33 -1.53 -2.94
N THR A 195 20.14 -1.89 -3.44
CA THR A 195 19.67 -1.43 -4.75
C THR A 195 19.37 0.06 -4.80
N MET A 196 18.93 0.67 -3.69
CA MET A 196 18.67 2.12 -3.65
C MET A 196 19.94 2.92 -3.96
N GLY A 197 21.10 2.57 -3.38
CA GLY A 197 22.36 3.21 -3.71
C GLY A 197 22.97 2.70 -5.02
N ALA A 198 23.16 1.37 -5.15
CA ALA A 198 23.96 0.80 -6.23
C ALA A 198 23.27 0.79 -7.60
N VAL A 199 21.93 0.79 -7.65
CA VAL A 199 21.17 0.73 -8.92
C VAL A 199 20.49 2.05 -9.23
N TYR A 200 19.89 2.68 -8.23
CA TYR A 200 19.13 3.93 -8.44
C TYR A 200 19.94 5.19 -8.15
N ASP A 201 21.13 5.05 -7.56
CA ASP A 201 22.05 6.15 -7.23
C ASP A 201 21.38 7.28 -6.45
N VAL A 202 20.56 6.90 -5.45
CA VAL A 202 19.84 7.85 -4.59
C VAL A 202 20.40 7.85 -3.18
N GLU A 203 20.60 9.06 -2.65
CA GLU A 203 21.08 9.29 -1.30
C GLU A 203 19.92 9.57 -0.32
N PRO A 204 20.12 9.36 1.00
CA PRO A 204 19.14 9.78 2.00
C PRO A 204 18.75 11.24 1.83
N GLY A 205 17.46 11.53 1.75
CA GLY A 205 16.95 12.88 1.51
C GLY A 205 16.43 13.12 0.11
N ASP A 206 16.89 12.35 -0.87
CA ASP A 206 16.38 12.41 -2.23
C ASP A 206 14.91 12.02 -2.32
N VAL A 207 14.21 12.60 -3.31
CA VAL A 207 12.83 12.22 -3.62
C VAL A 207 12.84 11.15 -4.69
N TYR A 208 12.35 9.98 -4.34
CA TYR A 208 12.24 8.82 -5.21
C TYR A 208 10.77 8.53 -5.55
N TRP A 209 10.50 8.20 -6.79
CA TRP A 209 9.15 7.86 -7.23
C TRP A 209 9.12 6.57 -8.06
N ALA A 210 8.55 5.50 -7.52
CA ALA A 210 8.13 4.37 -8.31
C ALA A 210 6.69 4.60 -8.77
N ALA A 211 6.51 4.88 -10.06
CA ALA A 211 5.19 5.08 -10.68
C ALA A 211 4.52 3.73 -10.93
N SER A 212 4.11 3.08 -9.86
CA SER A 212 3.50 1.75 -9.80
C SER A 212 2.40 1.72 -8.73
N ASP A 213 1.86 0.55 -8.44
CA ASP A 213 0.86 0.32 -7.41
C ASP A 213 1.43 -0.59 -6.31
N ILE A 214 1.05 -0.32 -5.04
CA ILE A 214 1.50 -1.11 -3.88
C ILE A 214 1.05 -2.57 -3.94
N GLY A 215 0.03 -2.92 -4.70
CA GLY A 215 -0.40 -4.30 -4.92
C GLY A 215 0.56 -5.14 -5.76
N TRP A 216 1.60 -4.53 -6.36
CA TRP A 216 2.62 -5.20 -7.15
C TRP A 216 3.96 -5.27 -6.43
N VAL A 217 4.85 -6.16 -6.89
CA VAL A 217 6.20 -6.31 -6.30
C VAL A 217 7.01 -5.02 -6.33
N VAL A 218 6.88 -4.24 -7.40
CA VAL A 218 7.54 -2.92 -7.52
C VAL A 218 7.01 -1.97 -6.46
N GLY A 219 5.71 -1.96 -6.20
CA GLY A 219 5.10 -1.11 -5.18
C GLY A 219 5.57 -1.47 -3.77
N HIS A 220 5.56 -2.75 -3.39
CA HIS A 220 6.09 -3.20 -2.11
C HIS A 220 7.56 -2.75 -1.94
N SER A 221 8.39 -3.07 -2.93
CA SER A 221 9.82 -2.86 -2.86
C SER A 221 10.21 -1.38 -2.98
N TYR A 222 9.62 -0.64 -3.93
CA TYR A 222 10.14 0.66 -4.35
C TYR A 222 9.16 1.83 -4.20
N ILE A 223 7.91 1.60 -3.74
CA ILE A 223 7.10 2.67 -3.15
C ILE A 223 7.30 2.68 -1.64
N VAL A 224 7.35 1.52 -0.98
CA VAL A 224 7.32 1.44 0.49
C VAL A 224 8.71 1.14 1.07
N TYR A 225 9.18 -0.10 0.95
CA TYR A 225 10.32 -0.54 1.77
C TYR A 225 11.67 0.05 1.37
N GLY A 226 12.04 0.04 0.10
CA GLY A 226 13.34 0.50 -0.36
C GLY A 226 13.63 1.97 -0.04
N PRO A 227 12.79 2.90 -0.50
CA PRO A 227 12.99 4.32 -0.22
C PRO A 227 13.00 4.64 1.27
N LEU A 228 12.05 4.08 2.04
CA LEU A 228 11.97 4.35 3.47
C LEU A 228 13.16 3.79 4.25
N LEU A 229 13.65 2.59 3.89
CA LEU A 229 14.87 2.01 4.47
C LEU A 229 16.12 2.81 4.12
N ASN A 230 16.15 3.45 2.96
CA ASN A 230 17.28 4.26 2.54
C ASN A 230 17.25 5.68 3.13
N GLY A 231 16.13 6.13 3.68
CA GLY A 231 15.96 7.49 4.18
C GLY A 231 15.54 8.49 3.09
N ASN A 232 14.95 8.01 2.00
CA ASN A 232 14.40 8.81 0.92
C ASN A 232 13.00 9.33 1.24
N THR A 233 12.57 10.36 0.53
CA THR A 233 11.14 10.69 0.41
C THR A 233 10.54 9.87 -0.73
N THR A 234 9.50 9.09 -0.46
CA THR A 234 8.78 8.35 -1.50
C THR A 234 7.46 9.03 -1.87
N ILE A 235 7.01 8.83 -3.12
CA ILE A 235 5.73 9.37 -3.61
C ILE A 235 4.72 8.23 -3.74
N LEU A 236 3.56 8.42 -3.09
CA LEU A 236 2.37 7.61 -3.26
C LEU A 236 1.37 8.38 -4.12
N TYR A 237 1.24 7.97 -5.38
CA TYR A 237 0.40 8.66 -6.34
C TYR A 237 -0.94 7.95 -6.51
N GLU A 238 -2.03 8.62 -6.11
CA GLU A 238 -3.38 8.12 -6.36
C GLU A 238 -3.88 8.65 -7.71
N GLY A 239 -3.92 7.78 -8.67
CA GLY A 239 -4.31 8.03 -10.04
C GLY A 239 -3.61 7.05 -10.97
N LYS A 240 -4.07 6.99 -12.20
CA LYS A 240 -3.33 6.23 -13.22
C LYS A 240 -2.15 7.10 -13.65
N PRO A 241 -0.90 6.63 -13.54
CA PRO A 241 0.26 7.43 -13.89
C PRO A 241 0.21 7.95 -15.33
N VAL A 242 -0.53 7.28 -16.19
CA VAL A 242 -0.75 7.67 -17.57
C VAL A 242 -2.17 8.15 -17.76
N GLY A 243 -2.31 9.39 -18.20
CA GLY A 243 -3.60 9.99 -18.57
C GLY A 243 -4.46 10.47 -17.39
N THR A 244 -3.89 10.63 -16.18
CA THR A 244 -4.61 11.19 -15.04
C THR A 244 -3.83 12.33 -14.39
N PRO A 245 -4.33 13.56 -14.44
CA PRO A 245 -5.52 14.03 -15.16
C PRO A 245 -5.31 14.06 -16.67
N ASP A 246 -4.07 14.06 -17.14
CA ASP A 246 -3.68 14.13 -18.56
C ASP A 246 -2.31 13.48 -18.81
N ALA A 247 -1.82 13.52 -20.03
CA ALA A 247 -0.53 12.95 -20.42
C ALA A 247 0.69 13.67 -19.82
N GLY A 248 0.51 14.83 -19.20
CA GLY A 248 1.55 15.59 -18.51
C GLY A 248 1.70 15.24 -17.03
N ALA A 249 0.86 14.36 -16.47
CA ALA A 249 0.81 14.04 -15.04
C ALA A 249 2.18 13.63 -14.47
N PHE A 250 2.95 12.81 -15.16
CA PHE A 250 4.29 12.39 -14.73
C PHE A 250 5.24 13.57 -14.56
N TRP A 251 5.25 14.47 -15.55
CA TRP A 251 6.14 15.64 -15.56
C TRP A 251 5.75 16.62 -14.47
N ARG A 252 4.45 16.76 -14.20
CA ARG A 252 3.95 17.56 -13.08
C ARG A 252 4.46 17.02 -11.75
N VAL A 253 4.31 15.72 -11.49
CA VAL A 253 4.78 15.07 -10.25
C VAL A 253 6.30 15.24 -10.09
N ILE A 254 7.08 14.97 -11.15
CA ILE A 254 8.52 15.11 -11.15
C ILE A 254 8.93 16.55 -10.80
N SER A 255 8.35 17.53 -11.49
CA SER A 255 8.69 18.94 -11.31
C SER A 255 8.22 19.46 -9.94
N GLN A 256 6.97 19.17 -9.56
CA GLN A 256 6.37 19.69 -8.32
C GLN A 256 7.05 19.14 -7.07
N HIS A 257 7.42 17.87 -7.08
CA HIS A 257 8.04 17.21 -5.94
C HIS A 257 9.56 17.09 -6.03
N LYS A 258 10.18 17.63 -7.11
CA LYS A 258 11.64 17.58 -7.34
C LYS A 258 12.17 16.15 -7.27
N VAL A 259 11.55 15.25 -8.03
CA VAL A 259 11.93 13.84 -8.07
C VAL A 259 13.32 13.68 -8.64
N SER A 260 14.24 13.09 -7.85
CA SER A 260 15.63 12.81 -8.27
C SER A 260 15.71 11.57 -9.16
N CYS A 261 14.91 10.55 -8.84
CA CYS A 261 14.88 9.30 -9.60
C CYS A 261 13.44 8.79 -9.75
N MET A 262 13.06 8.39 -10.98
CA MET A 262 11.76 7.78 -11.27
C MET A 262 11.93 6.37 -11.82
N PHE A 263 11.22 5.41 -11.22
CA PHE A 263 11.10 4.04 -11.71
C PHE A 263 9.71 3.79 -12.28
N THR A 264 9.63 3.41 -13.54
CA THR A 264 8.35 3.16 -14.21
C THR A 264 8.48 2.10 -15.32
N ALA A 265 7.33 1.64 -15.84
CA ALA A 265 7.31 0.74 -16.98
C ALA A 265 7.52 1.51 -18.30
N PRO A 266 8.24 0.95 -19.29
CA PRO A 266 8.45 1.59 -20.60
C PRO A 266 7.13 2.01 -21.29
N THR A 267 6.09 1.20 -21.16
CA THR A 267 4.75 1.49 -21.72
C THR A 267 4.09 2.74 -21.13
N ALA A 268 4.49 3.15 -19.94
CA ALA A 268 4.01 4.40 -19.35
C ALA A 268 4.63 5.61 -20.05
N LEU A 269 5.93 5.56 -20.36
CA LEU A 269 6.65 6.65 -21.01
C LEU A 269 6.15 6.90 -22.45
N THR A 270 5.77 5.86 -23.19
CA THR A 270 5.25 6.01 -24.56
C THR A 270 3.90 6.69 -24.63
N LYS A 271 3.17 6.76 -23.52
CA LYS A 271 1.84 7.39 -23.40
C LYS A 271 1.88 8.76 -22.74
N THR A 272 3.05 9.23 -22.28
CA THR A 272 3.21 10.58 -21.72
C THR A 272 3.52 11.57 -22.85
N SER A 273 2.96 12.78 -22.74
CA SER A 273 3.35 13.91 -23.62
C SER A 273 4.47 14.69 -22.94
N PHE A 274 5.59 14.87 -23.64
CA PHE A 274 6.62 15.78 -23.15
C PHE A 274 6.08 17.22 -23.16
N PRO A 275 6.32 18.00 -22.09
CA PRO A 275 6.02 19.43 -22.12
C PRO A 275 6.76 20.11 -23.29
N PRO A 276 6.19 21.15 -23.89
CA PRO A 276 6.74 21.79 -25.08
C PRO A 276 8.18 22.28 -24.94
N PHE A 277 8.66 22.49 -23.72
CA PHE A 277 10.05 22.90 -23.43
C PHE A 277 11.12 21.82 -23.69
N PHE A 278 10.74 20.58 -23.92
CA PHE A 278 11.63 19.48 -24.29
C PHE A 278 11.55 19.09 -25.75
N ARG A 279 10.80 19.85 -26.57
CA ARG A 279 10.81 19.72 -28.03
C ARG A 279 11.78 20.74 -28.59
N SER A 280 13.06 20.43 -28.56
CA SER A 280 14.11 21.15 -29.32
C SER A 280 14.32 20.48 -30.66
#